data_54ee70a42bee171ae1a4a67bc2084e69
#
_entry.id   54ee70a42bee171ae1a4a67bc2084e69
#
_cell.length_a   1.000
_cell.length_b   1.000
_cell.length_c   1.000
_cell.angle_alpha   90.00
_cell.angle_beta   90.00
_cell.angle_gamma   90.00
#
_symmetry.space_group_name_H-M   'P 1'
#
loop_
_entity.id
_entity.type
_entity.pdbx_description
1 polymer ?
#
loop_
_entity_poly.entity_id
_entity_poly.type
_entity_poly.pdbx_seq_one_letter_code
_entity_poly.pdbx_strand_id
1 'polypeptide(L)'
;MQISTSRLGRTLACACLCAGLAQAALAIEVGGVKLDDTVQLASRELKLNGAGVRYKVIFKVYTIALYLPEKKTQLADILALPGPRRLEIVMLRDITSDELGQAFMQGLNRSSDQADRTRLLSQTMQFGAMFAMVPGLKKGDILTVDWLPEEGTLCKLNGKQVGDTVPELAFYNALLKIWIGAHPADTLLRAHLLGDVA
;
A
#
# COMPACT_ATOMS: atom_id res chain seq x y z
N MET A 1 43.84 68.71 22.14
CA MET A 1 43.50 68.52 20.73
C MET A 1 43.78 67.06 20.39
N GLN A 2 42.80 66.15 20.54
CA GLN A 2 42.94 64.73 20.25
C GLN A 2 41.73 64.30 19.45
N ILE A 3 42.01 63.73 18.29
CA ILE A 3 41.03 63.25 17.30
C ILE A 3 40.75 61.84 17.61
N SER A 4 39.49 61.53 17.96
CA SER A 4 38.99 60.15 18.17
C SER A 4 38.52 59.57 16.86
N THR A 5 39.16 58.48 16.41
CA THR A 5 38.75 57.71 15.25
C THR A 5 37.88 56.54 15.71
N SER A 6 36.57 56.62 15.43
CA SER A 6 35.61 55.55 15.65
C SER A 6 35.78 54.45 14.58
N ARG A 7 36.07 53.21 15.02
CA ARG A 7 36.09 52.04 14.15
C ARG A 7 34.66 51.52 13.99
N LEU A 8 34.17 51.61 12.78
CA LEU A 8 32.90 51.06 12.38
C LEU A 8 33.08 49.54 12.12
N GLY A 9 32.61 48.73 13.06
CA GLY A 9 32.60 47.26 12.90
C GLY A 9 31.50 46.83 11.90
N ARG A 10 31.90 46.30 10.75
CA ARG A 10 31.00 45.64 9.78
C ARG A 10 30.74 44.21 10.24
N THR A 11 29.59 43.97 10.86
CA THR A 11 29.07 42.63 11.10
C THR A 11 28.49 42.09 9.78
N LEU A 12 29.19 41.12 9.19
CA LEU A 12 28.72 40.32 8.05
C LEU A 12 27.71 39.28 8.60
N ALA A 13 26.43 39.51 8.39
CA ALA A 13 25.40 38.52 8.67
C ALA A 13 25.41 37.48 7.52
N CYS A 14 25.94 36.27 7.80
CA CYS A 14 25.88 35.12 6.90
C CYS A 14 24.49 34.52 6.99
N ALA A 15 23.59 34.93 6.09
CA ALA A 15 22.29 34.28 5.93
C ALA A 15 22.49 32.96 5.17
N CYS A 16 22.58 31.85 5.90
CA CYS A 16 22.52 30.51 5.29
C CYS A 16 21.11 30.26 4.74
N LEU A 17 20.95 30.45 3.44
CA LEU A 17 19.75 30.06 2.70
C LEU A 17 19.74 28.55 2.59
N CYS A 18 19.08 27.86 3.52
CA CYS A 18 18.76 26.45 3.39
C CYS A 18 17.67 26.30 2.31
N ALA A 19 18.07 26.22 1.05
CA ALA A 19 17.20 25.78 -0.03
C ALA A 19 16.90 24.29 0.18
N GLY A 20 15.81 23.99 0.87
CA GLY A 20 15.25 22.64 0.93
C GLY A 20 14.90 22.23 -0.49
N LEU A 21 15.64 21.30 -1.06
CA LEU A 21 15.27 20.60 -2.29
C LEU A 21 14.00 19.80 -1.97
N ALA A 22 12.84 20.39 -2.24
CA ALA A 22 11.61 19.63 -2.33
C ALA A 22 11.79 18.64 -3.50
N GLN A 23 12.13 17.40 -3.20
CA GLN A 23 12.05 16.32 -4.19
C GLN A 23 10.58 16.23 -4.60
N ALA A 24 10.28 16.63 -5.82
CA ALA A 24 8.99 16.39 -6.43
C ALA A 24 8.82 14.85 -6.46
N ALA A 25 7.93 14.32 -5.61
CA ALA A 25 7.53 12.94 -5.70
C ALA A 25 6.95 12.75 -7.11
N LEU A 26 7.59 11.92 -7.92
CA LEU A 26 7.04 11.53 -9.21
C LEU A 26 5.78 10.71 -8.89
N ALA A 27 4.67 11.09 -9.46
CA ALA A 27 3.42 10.36 -9.34
C ALA A 27 3.09 9.74 -10.70
N ILE A 28 2.66 8.49 -10.69
CA ILE A 28 2.10 7.85 -11.89
C ILE A 28 0.58 7.92 -11.85
N GLU A 29 -0.05 7.90 -13.03
CA GLU A 29 -1.52 7.87 -13.11
C GLU A 29 -1.97 6.50 -13.63
N VAL A 30 -2.80 5.80 -12.86
CA VAL A 30 -3.34 4.48 -13.20
C VAL A 30 -4.85 4.48 -13.03
N GLY A 31 -5.57 4.30 -14.12
CA GLY A 31 -7.04 4.26 -14.09
C GLY A 31 -7.73 5.57 -13.71
N GLY A 32 -7.03 6.71 -13.77
CA GLY A 32 -7.50 8.01 -13.30
C GLY A 32 -7.13 8.32 -11.85
N VAL A 33 -6.31 7.46 -11.21
CA VAL A 33 -5.81 7.64 -9.84
C VAL A 33 -4.33 8.01 -9.90
N LYS A 34 -3.96 9.08 -9.19
CA LYS A 34 -2.56 9.45 -8.98
C LYS A 34 -2.00 8.63 -7.82
N LEU A 35 -0.88 7.98 -8.04
CA LEU A 35 -0.17 7.14 -7.08
C LEU A 35 1.25 7.69 -6.93
N ASP A 36 1.69 7.87 -5.71
CA ASP A 36 3.05 8.33 -5.42
C ASP A 36 4.08 7.22 -5.72
N ASP A 37 5.24 7.58 -6.24
CA ASP A 37 6.34 6.62 -6.48
C ASP A 37 6.90 6.04 -5.19
N THR A 38 6.76 6.77 -4.07
CA THR A 38 7.17 6.32 -2.73
C THR A 38 6.14 6.70 -1.68
N VAL A 39 6.02 5.88 -0.64
CA VAL A 39 5.17 6.15 0.54
C VAL A 39 5.94 5.86 1.82
N GLN A 40 5.60 6.55 2.90
CA GLN A 40 6.16 6.28 4.22
C GLN A 40 5.27 5.28 4.98
N LEU A 41 5.88 4.24 5.55
CA LEU A 41 5.22 3.27 6.42
C LEU A 41 6.15 2.83 7.55
N ALA A 42 5.74 3.04 8.81
CA ALA A 42 6.53 2.71 10.00
C ALA A 42 7.98 3.24 9.94
N SER A 43 8.13 4.52 9.62
CA SER A 43 9.42 5.23 9.46
C SER A 43 10.33 4.65 8.37
N ARG A 44 9.79 3.85 7.46
CA ARG A 44 10.49 3.35 6.28
C ARG A 44 9.84 3.89 5.01
N GLU A 45 10.68 4.28 4.06
CA GLU A 45 10.25 4.57 2.71
C GLU A 45 10.04 3.27 1.94
N LEU A 46 8.85 3.14 1.33
CA LEU A 46 8.51 2.07 0.41
C LEU A 46 8.40 2.63 -1.00
N LYS A 47 8.86 1.85 -1.97
CA LYS A 47 8.82 2.18 -3.40
C LYS A 47 7.63 1.50 -4.05
N LEU A 48 6.99 2.19 -4.98
CA LEU A 48 5.96 1.61 -5.82
C LEU A 48 6.59 0.48 -6.66
N ASN A 49 6.21 -0.76 -6.37
CA ASN A 49 6.64 -1.94 -7.12
C ASN A 49 5.91 -2.04 -8.45
N GLY A 50 4.59 -1.84 -8.39
CA GLY A 50 3.72 -1.83 -9.54
C GLY A 50 2.30 -1.48 -9.16
N ALA A 51 1.49 -1.10 -10.16
CA ALA A 51 0.10 -0.75 -9.98
C ALA A 51 -0.74 -1.07 -11.20
N GLY A 52 -2.04 -1.32 -11.01
CA GLY A 52 -2.94 -1.60 -12.10
C GLY A 52 -4.41 -1.46 -11.70
N VAL A 53 -5.29 -1.54 -12.69
CA VAL A 53 -6.74 -1.50 -12.51
C VAL A 53 -7.29 -2.92 -12.47
N ARG A 54 -8.11 -3.21 -11.46
CA ARG A 54 -8.91 -4.44 -11.41
C ARG A 54 -10.18 -4.27 -12.22
N TYR A 55 -10.36 -5.14 -13.18
CA TYR A 55 -11.61 -5.22 -13.96
C TYR A 55 -12.45 -6.41 -13.52
N LYS A 56 -13.77 -6.23 -13.46
CA LYS A 56 -14.76 -7.32 -13.38
C LYS A 56 -15.60 -7.23 -14.66
N VAL A 57 -15.36 -8.18 -15.56
CA VAL A 57 -15.87 -8.11 -16.94
C VAL A 57 -15.34 -6.85 -17.63
N ILE A 58 -16.17 -5.83 -17.85
CA ILE A 58 -15.80 -4.55 -18.47
C ILE A 58 -15.72 -3.38 -17.48
N PHE A 59 -16.09 -3.60 -16.21
CA PHE A 59 -16.18 -2.53 -15.23
C PHE A 59 -14.88 -2.40 -14.44
N LYS A 60 -14.36 -1.17 -14.34
CA LYS A 60 -13.27 -0.82 -13.43
C LYS A 60 -13.81 -0.89 -12.00
N VAL A 61 -13.17 -1.68 -11.14
CA VAL A 61 -13.61 -1.83 -9.75
C VAL A 61 -12.75 -0.99 -8.81
N TYR A 62 -11.44 -1.10 -8.94
CA TYR A 62 -10.47 -0.33 -8.16
C TYR A 62 -9.12 -0.25 -8.89
N THR A 63 -8.31 0.73 -8.52
CA THR A 63 -6.87 0.74 -8.76
C THR A 63 -6.18 0.15 -7.54
N ILE A 64 -5.17 -0.67 -7.75
CA ILE A 64 -4.35 -1.22 -6.65
C ILE A 64 -2.88 -0.99 -6.94
N ALA A 65 -2.13 -0.61 -5.90
CA ALA A 65 -0.69 -0.43 -5.91
C ALA A 65 -0.04 -1.32 -4.86
N LEU A 66 1.12 -1.87 -5.19
CA LEU A 66 1.98 -2.63 -4.28
C LEU A 66 3.23 -1.80 -3.99
N TYR A 67 3.46 -1.50 -2.70
CA TYR A 67 4.65 -0.80 -2.23
C TYR A 67 5.53 -1.73 -1.41
N LEU A 68 6.83 -1.74 -1.73
CA LEU A 68 7.84 -2.61 -1.14
C LEU A 68 9.08 -1.79 -0.72
N PRO A 69 9.88 -2.26 0.25
CA PRO A 69 11.18 -1.65 0.60
C PRO A 69 12.13 -1.56 -0.59
N GLU A 70 12.08 -2.56 -1.49
CA GLU A 70 12.80 -2.60 -2.76
C GLU A 70 11.97 -3.28 -3.84
N LYS A 71 12.15 -2.89 -5.09
CA LYS A 71 11.38 -3.47 -6.22
C LYS A 71 11.75 -4.93 -6.46
N LYS A 72 10.73 -5.77 -6.65
CA LYS A 72 10.84 -7.21 -6.95
C LYS A 72 9.83 -7.60 -8.02
N THR A 73 10.24 -8.47 -8.93
CA THR A 73 9.41 -8.97 -10.04
C THR A 73 8.98 -10.42 -9.85
N GLN A 74 9.61 -11.14 -8.90
CA GLN A 74 9.28 -12.53 -8.64
C GLN A 74 8.47 -12.68 -7.36
N LEU A 75 7.39 -13.48 -7.42
CA LEU A 75 6.54 -13.74 -6.26
C LEU A 75 7.33 -14.23 -5.04
N ALA A 76 8.23 -15.19 -5.25
CA ALA A 76 9.02 -15.77 -4.15
C ALA A 76 9.85 -14.73 -3.41
N ASP A 77 10.47 -13.80 -4.16
CA ASP A 77 11.28 -12.72 -3.60
C ASP A 77 10.41 -11.72 -2.80
N ILE A 78 9.20 -11.40 -3.33
CA ILE A 78 8.26 -10.53 -2.64
C ILE A 78 7.80 -11.17 -1.32
N LEU A 79 7.45 -12.45 -1.33
CA LEU A 79 6.97 -13.16 -0.14
C LEU A 79 8.06 -13.31 0.94
N ALA A 80 9.33 -13.41 0.53
CA ALA A 80 10.49 -13.53 1.42
C ALA A 80 11.07 -12.17 1.86
N LEU A 81 10.65 -11.05 1.24
CA LEU A 81 11.24 -9.74 1.48
C LEU A 81 11.04 -9.30 2.94
N PRO A 82 12.11 -8.92 3.67
CA PRO A 82 11.98 -8.41 5.03
C PRO A 82 11.44 -6.97 5.05
N GLY A 83 10.82 -6.59 6.16
CA GLY A 83 10.34 -5.24 6.39
C GLY A 83 8.87 -5.02 6.05
N PRO A 84 8.40 -3.76 6.19
CA PRO A 84 7.00 -3.39 5.97
C PRO A 84 6.65 -3.44 4.48
N ARG A 85 5.36 -3.66 4.19
CA ARG A 85 4.80 -3.68 2.83
C ARG A 85 3.40 -3.10 2.86
N ARG A 86 2.96 -2.51 1.75
CA ARG A 86 1.61 -1.95 1.61
C ARG A 86 0.96 -2.40 0.33
N LEU A 87 -0.30 -2.81 0.43
CA LEU A 87 -1.27 -2.74 -0.65
C LEU A 87 -2.12 -1.48 -0.44
N GLU A 88 -2.24 -0.66 -1.49
CA GLU A 88 -3.13 0.49 -1.50
C GLU A 88 -4.17 0.29 -2.59
N ILE A 89 -5.44 0.37 -2.23
CA ILE A 89 -6.58 0.12 -3.11
C ILE A 89 -7.43 1.38 -3.13
N VAL A 90 -7.60 1.99 -4.30
CA VAL A 90 -8.46 3.17 -4.50
C VAL A 90 -9.69 2.74 -5.28
N MET A 91 -10.86 2.91 -4.71
CA MET A 91 -12.12 2.47 -5.30
C MET A 91 -12.51 3.32 -6.50
N LEU A 92 -12.86 2.68 -7.62
CA LEU A 92 -13.34 3.34 -8.84
C LEU A 92 -14.87 3.29 -8.99
N ARG A 93 -15.53 2.50 -8.14
CA ARG A 93 -16.99 2.45 -8.01
C ARG A 93 -17.38 2.11 -6.57
N ASP A 94 -18.65 2.34 -6.24
CA ASP A 94 -19.20 1.88 -4.98
C ASP A 94 -19.30 0.35 -4.96
N ILE A 95 -19.02 -0.26 -3.79
CA ILE A 95 -19.28 -1.66 -3.50
C ILE A 95 -19.85 -1.81 -2.09
N THR A 96 -20.71 -2.79 -1.88
CA THR A 96 -21.24 -3.11 -0.56
C THR A 96 -20.22 -3.88 0.29
N SER A 97 -20.42 -3.91 1.60
CA SER A 97 -19.62 -4.75 2.51
C SER A 97 -19.73 -6.24 2.15
N ASP A 98 -20.91 -6.70 1.73
CA ASP A 98 -21.11 -8.09 1.28
C ASP A 98 -20.32 -8.41 0.01
N GLU A 99 -20.35 -7.52 -1.00
CA GLU A 99 -19.54 -7.68 -2.22
C GLU A 99 -18.05 -7.72 -1.90
N LEU A 100 -17.59 -6.87 -0.98
CA LEU A 100 -16.19 -6.83 -0.54
C LEU A 100 -15.80 -8.13 0.18
N GLY A 101 -16.60 -8.56 1.16
CA GLY A 101 -16.38 -9.80 1.91
C GLY A 101 -16.38 -11.04 1.02
N GLN A 102 -17.35 -11.14 0.09
CA GLN A 102 -17.41 -12.23 -0.87
C GLN A 102 -16.19 -12.25 -1.81
N ALA A 103 -15.78 -11.09 -2.34
CA ALA A 103 -14.61 -10.98 -3.21
C ALA A 103 -13.33 -11.40 -2.48
N PHE A 104 -13.18 -10.99 -1.22
CA PHE A 104 -12.08 -11.38 -0.36
C PHE A 104 -12.04 -12.91 -0.14
N MET A 105 -13.12 -13.50 0.32
CA MET A 105 -13.20 -14.93 0.58
C MET A 105 -12.96 -15.76 -0.68
N GLN A 106 -13.53 -15.37 -1.82
CA GLN A 106 -13.29 -16.02 -3.11
C GLN A 106 -11.82 -15.91 -3.53
N GLY A 107 -11.23 -14.73 -3.36
CA GLY A 107 -9.82 -14.49 -3.68
C GLY A 107 -8.90 -15.37 -2.83
N LEU A 108 -9.09 -15.38 -1.52
CA LEU A 108 -8.28 -16.15 -0.59
C LEU A 108 -8.42 -17.67 -0.84
N ASN A 109 -9.65 -18.16 -1.03
CA ASN A 109 -9.90 -19.58 -1.33
C ASN A 109 -9.25 -20.03 -2.65
N ARG A 110 -9.21 -19.16 -3.66
CA ARG A 110 -8.58 -19.47 -4.95
C ARG A 110 -7.06 -19.47 -4.87
N SER A 111 -6.49 -18.58 -4.07
CA SER A 111 -5.04 -18.34 -3.98
C SER A 111 -4.34 -19.19 -2.91
N SER A 112 -5.09 -19.89 -2.04
CA SER A 112 -4.58 -20.71 -0.94
C SER A 112 -4.88 -22.19 -1.17
N ASP A 113 -3.94 -23.06 -0.84
CA ASP A 113 -4.19 -24.51 -0.77
C ASP A 113 -4.96 -24.87 0.51
N GLN A 114 -5.34 -26.16 0.65
CA GLN A 114 -6.11 -26.65 1.79
C GLN A 114 -5.36 -26.50 3.12
N ALA A 115 -4.04 -26.71 3.11
CA ALA A 115 -3.22 -26.62 4.32
C ALA A 115 -3.13 -25.16 4.80
N ASP A 116 -2.90 -24.20 3.88
CA ASP A 116 -2.90 -22.77 4.18
C ASP A 116 -4.27 -22.30 4.69
N ARG A 117 -5.38 -22.72 4.07
CA ARG A 117 -6.73 -22.38 4.52
C ARG A 117 -7.01 -22.87 5.95
N THR A 118 -6.61 -24.10 6.27
CA THR A 118 -6.79 -24.65 7.63
C THR A 118 -5.92 -23.90 8.65
N ARG A 119 -4.65 -23.67 8.30
CA ARG A 119 -3.70 -22.99 9.19
C ARG A 119 -4.09 -21.55 9.48
N LEU A 120 -4.62 -20.83 8.48
CA LEU A 120 -4.92 -19.40 8.57
C LEU A 120 -6.42 -19.12 8.83
N LEU A 121 -7.19 -20.12 9.26
CA LEU A 121 -8.63 -19.97 9.46
C LEU A 121 -8.97 -18.88 10.47
N SER A 122 -8.26 -18.84 11.60
CA SER A 122 -8.46 -17.86 12.66
C SER A 122 -8.21 -16.44 12.16
N GLN A 123 -7.09 -16.22 11.46
CA GLN A 123 -6.73 -14.92 10.89
C GLN A 123 -7.71 -14.50 9.78
N THR A 124 -8.16 -15.45 8.97
CA THR A 124 -9.17 -15.20 7.93
C THR A 124 -10.49 -14.75 8.53
N MET A 125 -10.95 -15.40 9.61
CA MET A 125 -12.18 -15.01 10.32
C MET A 125 -12.04 -13.62 10.96
N GLN A 126 -10.92 -13.35 11.65
CA GLN A 126 -10.64 -12.06 12.26
C GLN A 126 -10.63 -10.94 11.22
N PHE A 127 -9.92 -11.13 10.10
CA PHE A 127 -9.88 -10.16 9.01
C PHE A 127 -11.25 -10.01 8.33
N GLY A 128 -11.97 -11.10 8.14
CA GLY A 128 -13.32 -11.10 7.57
C GLY A 128 -14.34 -10.31 8.40
N ALA A 129 -14.21 -10.33 9.73
CA ALA A 129 -15.08 -9.57 10.63
C ALA A 129 -15.00 -8.06 10.42
N MET A 130 -13.89 -7.53 9.88
CA MET A 130 -13.75 -6.10 9.56
C MET A 130 -14.79 -5.63 8.54
N PHE A 131 -15.19 -6.48 7.59
CA PHE A 131 -16.16 -6.09 6.56
C PHE A 131 -17.53 -5.77 7.14
N ALA A 132 -17.90 -6.39 8.26
CA ALA A 132 -19.13 -6.06 8.98
C ALA A 132 -19.06 -4.71 9.72
N MET A 133 -17.85 -4.15 9.91
CA MET A 133 -17.65 -2.87 10.59
C MET A 133 -17.76 -1.66 9.66
N VAL A 134 -17.82 -1.88 8.34
CA VAL A 134 -17.94 -0.82 7.34
C VAL A 134 -19.20 -1.02 6.50
N PRO A 135 -19.95 0.04 6.17
CA PRO A 135 -21.21 -0.08 5.40
C PRO A 135 -20.98 -0.39 3.92
N GLY A 136 -19.74 -0.50 3.50
CA GLY A 136 -19.26 -0.63 2.13
C GLY A 136 -18.22 0.41 1.82
N LEU A 137 -17.70 0.40 0.59
CA LEU A 137 -16.71 1.35 0.10
C LEU A 137 -17.32 2.19 -1.02
N LYS A 138 -17.02 3.48 -1.00
CA LYS A 138 -17.48 4.44 -2.02
C LYS A 138 -16.37 4.68 -3.05
N LYS A 139 -16.77 5.11 -4.25
CA LYS A 139 -15.80 5.60 -5.23
C LYS A 139 -14.93 6.70 -4.61
N GLY A 140 -13.60 6.56 -4.76
CA GLY A 140 -12.59 7.44 -4.17
C GLY A 140 -12.11 7.02 -2.78
N ASP A 141 -12.75 6.06 -2.11
CA ASP A 141 -12.24 5.53 -0.85
C ASP A 141 -10.90 4.83 -1.06
N ILE A 142 -10.02 5.01 -0.08
CA ILE A 142 -8.68 4.41 -0.05
C ILE A 142 -8.63 3.37 1.06
N LEU A 143 -8.46 2.11 0.66
CA LEU A 143 -8.22 1.00 1.57
C LEU A 143 -6.73 0.64 1.51
N THR A 144 -6.03 0.71 2.66
CA THR A 144 -4.67 0.21 2.76
C THR A 144 -4.62 -1.07 3.59
N VAL A 145 -3.83 -2.04 3.14
CA VAL A 145 -3.52 -3.27 3.87
C VAL A 145 -2.01 -3.32 4.04
N ASP A 146 -1.56 -3.03 5.24
CA ASP A 146 -0.17 -2.87 5.60
C ASP A 146 0.34 -4.10 6.36
N TRP A 147 1.52 -4.57 6.02
CA TRP A 147 2.30 -5.48 6.86
C TRP A 147 3.31 -4.68 7.67
N LEU A 148 3.24 -4.81 8.98
CA LEU A 148 4.19 -4.25 9.95
C LEU A 148 4.84 -5.40 10.71
N PRO A 149 6.17 -5.63 10.59
CA PRO A 149 6.83 -6.82 11.14
C PRO A 149 6.57 -7.07 12.63
N GLU A 150 6.49 -6.00 13.43
CA GLU A 150 6.30 -6.10 14.89
C GLU A 150 4.82 -6.13 15.32
N GLU A 151 3.90 -5.80 14.41
CA GLU A 151 2.49 -5.64 14.73
C GLU A 151 1.60 -6.66 14.02
N GLY A 152 1.86 -6.93 12.73
CA GLY A 152 1.04 -7.79 11.89
C GLY A 152 0.41 -7.06 10.70
N THR A 153 -0.70 -7.59 10.21
CA THR A 153 -1.49 -7.02 9.11
C THR A 153 -2.47 -5.99 9.65
N LEU A 154 -2.33 -4.75 9.21
CA LEU A 154 -3.14 -3.60 9.61
C LEU A 154 -3.96 -3.12 8.42
N CYS A 155 -5.28 -2.95 8.61
CA CYS A 155 -6.18 -2.40 7.59
C CYS A 155 -6.63 -0.99 7.95
N LYS A 156 -6.60 -0.06 6.97
CA LYS A 156 -7.14 1.29 7.15
C LYS A 156 -8.05 1.66 6.00
N LEU A 157 -9.15 2.31 6.32
CA LEU A 157 -10.05 2.95 5.35
C LEU A 157 -9.94 4.47 5.50
N ASN A 158 -9.53 5.15 4.44
CA ASN A 158 -9.30 6.61 4.43
C ASN A 158 -8.39 7.07 5.59
N GLY A 159 -7.32 6.29 5.85
CA GLY A 159 -6.34 6.55 6.91
C GLY A 159 -6.77 6.12 8.32
N LYS A 160 -8.04 5.76 8.54
CA LYS A 160 -8.55 5.30 9.83
C LYS A 160 -8.51 3.77 9.92
N GLN A 161 -7.93 3.23 10.99
CA GLN A 161 -7.87 1.78 11.22
C GLN A 161 -9.28 1.17 11.29
N VAL A 162 -9.42 0.01 10.65
CA VAL A 162 -10.63 -0.82 10.67
C VAL A 162 -10.26 -2.20 11.21
N GLY A 163 -10.94 -2.59 12.26
CA GLY A 163 -10.68 -3.86 12.96
C GLY A 163 -9.34 -3.91 13.70
N ASP A 164 -9.03 -5.08 14.22
CA ASP A 164 -7.79 -5.34 14.94
C ASP A 164 -6.67 -5.76 13.98
N THR A 165 -5.43 -5.58 14.42
CA THR A 165 -4.26 -6.06 13.69
C THR A 165 -4.24 -7.59 13.69
N VAL A 166 -4.03 -8.19 12.51
CA VAL A 166 -4.00 -9.65 12.35
C VAL A 166 -2.55 -10.11 12.31
N PRO A 167 -2.13 -10.98 13.26
CA PRO A 167 -0.75 -11.44 13.34
C PRO A 167 -0.38 -12.39 12.19
N GLU A 168 0.91 -12.73 12.13
CA GLU A 168 1.55 -13.68 11.22
C GLU A 168 1.73 -13.19 9.76
N LEU A 169 3.01 -13.14 9.34
CA LEU A 169 3.40 -12.84 7.96
C LEU A 169 2.75 -13.80 6.94
N ALA A 170 2.51 -15.03 7.35
CA ALA A 170 1.87 -16.02 6.49
C ALA A 170 0.48 -15.59 6.04
N PHE A 171 -0.29 -14.92 6.91
CA PHE A 171 -1.60 -14.38 6.56
C PHE A 171 -1.48 -13.23 5.55
N TYR A 172 -0.57 -12.26 5.80
CA TYR A 172 -0.34 -11.18 4.83
C TYR A 172 0.12 -11.73 3.47
N ASN A 173 1.00 -12.72 3.47
CA ASN A 173 1.43 -13.39 2.25
C ASN A 173 0.27 -14.08 1.51
N ALA A 174 -0.69 -14.68 2.23
CA ALA A 174 -1.89 -15.24 1.64
C ALA A 174 -2.78 -14.15 1.01
N LEU A 175 -2.89 -12.97 1.64
CA LEU A 175 -3.57 -11.82 1.05
C LEU A 175 -2.90 -11.36 -0.24
N LEU A 176 -1.57 -11.20 -0.25
CA LEU A 176 -0.83 -10.82 -1.47
C LEU A 176 -1.10 -11.78 -2.63
N LYS A 177 -1.15 -13.09 -2.35
CA LYS A 177 -1.40 -14.13 -3.37
C LYS A 177 -2.74 -13.96 -4.07
N ILE A 178 -3.72 -13.23 -3.51
CA ILE A 178 -5.00 -12.92 -4.19
C ILE A 178 -4.73 -12.21 -5.51
N TRP A 179 -3.73 -11.33 -5.57
CA TRP A 179 -3.41 -10.54 -6.76
C TRP A 179 -2.17 -11.01 -7.50
N ILE A 180 -1.13 -11.47 -6.79
CA ILE A 180 0.16 -11.83 -7.40
C ILE A 180 0.51 -13.31 -7.32
N GLY A 181 -0.39 -14.17 -6.81
CA GLY A 181 -0.20 -15.63 -6.69
C GLY A 181 -0.34 -16.38 -8.02
N ALA A 182 -0.33 -17.71 -7.93
CA ALA A 182 -0.47 -18.60 -9.09
C ALA A 182 -1.87 -18.54 -9.74
N HIS A 183 -2.91 -18.28 -8.93
CA HIS A 183 -4.30 -18.16 -9.37
C HIS A 183 -4.85 -16.76 -9.02
N PRO A 184 -4.33 -15.69 -9.66
CA PRO A 184 -4.64 -14.33 -9.30
C PRO A 184 -6.09 -13.97 -9.64
N ALA A 185 -6.59 -12.93 -8.99
CA ALA A 185 -7.91 -12.36 -9.32
C ALA A 185 -7.98 -11.85 -10.76
N ASP A 186 -6.82 -11.45 -11.34
CA ASP A 186 -6.68 -10.92 -12.69
C ASP A 186 -5.23 -11.08 -13.15
N THR A 187 -5.01 -11.72 -14.29
CA THR A 187 -3.67 -12.04 -14.79
C THR A 187 -2.91 -10.82 -15.30
N LEU A 188 -3.61 -9.87 -15.94
CA LEU A 188 -3.00 -8.62 -16.41
C LEU A 188 -2.60 -7.75 -15.22
N LEU A 189 -3.50 -7.62 -14.25
CA LEU A 189 -3.22 -6.89 -13.01
C LEU A 189 -2.02 -7.50 -12.27
N ARG A 190 -1.90 -8.83 -12.24
CA ARG A 190 -0.74 -9.51 -11.65
C ARG A 190 0.57 -9.07 -12.31
N ALA A 191 0.62 -9.05 -13.65
CA ALA A 191 1.80 -8.61 -14.40
C ALA A 191 2.20 -7.17 -14.01
N HIS A 192 1.24 -6.26 -14.01
CA HIS A 192 1.47 -4.87 -13.61
C HIS A 192 1.98 -4.73 -12.17
N LEU A 193 1.42 -5.49 -11.21
CA LEU A 193 1.88 -5.45 -9.81
C LEU A 193 3.29 -6.01 -9.62
N LEU A 194 3.72 -6.93 -10.48
CA LEU A 194 5.08 -7.49 -10.53
C LEU A 194 6.05 -6.61 -11.31
N GLY A 195 5.62 -5.43 -11.77
CA GLY A 195 6.51 -4.44 -12.41
C GLY A 195 6.61 -4.56 -13.93
N ASP A 196 5.78 -5.39 -14.57
CA ASP A 196 5.65 -5.36 -16.01
C ASP A 196 4.92 -4.08 -16.39
N VAL A 197 5.64 -3.15 -17.00
CA VAL A 197 5.07 -1.91 -17.57
C VAL A 197 4.40 -2.27 -18.89
N ALA A 198 3.15 -1.90 -19.03
CA ALA A 198 2.45 -1.98 -20.30
C ALA A 198 3.01 -0.97 -21.32
#